data_723f5908ddb7127daec5f5cd9197e545
#
_entry.id   723f5908ddb7127daec5f5cd9197e545
#
_cell.length_a   1.000
_cell.length_b   1.000
_cell.length_c   1.000
_cell.angle_alpha   90.00
_cell.angle_beta   90.00
_cell.angle_gamma   90.00
#
_symmetry.space_group_name_H-M   'P 1'
#
loop_
_entity.id
_entity.type
_entity.pdbx_description
1 polymer ?
#
loop_
_entity_poly.entity_id
_entity_poly.type
_entity_poly.pdbx_seq_one_letter_code
_entity_poly.pdbx_strand_id
1 'polypeptide(L)'
;MLLYWILLPIVWVLAHIVFRIQVIGRENLKAVRDGRAYVIAPNHIANLDPVLIAITIFDWKRLRILAKEELFKNPLAGWFLRCMGAVSIERGKGDTVTLEKITNECKNGTGVMIFPEGTRTKTGKLGMIKSGAFVIAAAAGADMLPVRIIYGTKDGRLHLFCKVRIVFGEAIPAADLQIKDQSHKIAELRRMKNRLKDELEALLKANAFDVQAAETVEADDPAPKAAEKAKPAGEPKPAAQPAEKPALPKAAGGETQGA
;
A
#
# COMPACT_ATOMS: atom_id res chain seq x y z
N MET A 1 10.18 -7.91 22.36
CA MET A 1 9.06 -8.89 22.33
C MET A 1 8.08 -8.67 23.46
N LEU A 2 8.50 -8.66 24.75
CA LEU A 2 7.61 -8.49 25.91
C LEU A 2 6.74 -7.22 25.82
N LEU A 3 7.32 -6.08 25.47
CA LEU A 3 6.61 -4.81 25.38
C LEU A 3 5.47 -4.81 24.32
N TYR A 4 5.66 -5.50 23.20
CA TYR A 4 4.60 -5.68 22.20
C TYR A 4 3.37 -6.38 22.80
N TRP A 5 3.57 -7.42 23.61
CA TRP A 5 2.50 -8.18 24.23
C TRP A 5 1.79 -7.43 25.35
N ILE A 6 2.47 -6.45 25.97
CA ILE A 6 1.88 -5.55 26.97
C ILE A 6 1.09 -4.43 26.25
N LEU A 7 1.66 -3.84 25.21
CA LEU A 7 1.04 -2.72 24.50
C LEU A 7 -0.18 -3.16 23.66
N LEU A 8 -0.12 -4.33 23.03
CA LEU A 8 -1.17 -4.78 22.11
C LEU A 8 -2.56 -4.85 22.76
N PRO A 9 -2.76 -5.49 23.95
CA PRO A 9 -4.06 -5.49 24.62
C PRO A 9 -4.50 -4.11 25.10
N ILE A 10 -3.57 -3.24 25.51
CA ILE A 10 -3.89 -1.87 25.90
C ILE A 10 -4.42 -1.09 24.70
N VAL A 11 -3.73 -1.17 23.57
CA VAL A 11 -4.15 -0.53 22.31
C VAL A 11 -5.47 -1.11 21.83
N TRP A 12 -5.67 -2.43 21.97
CA TRP A 12 -6.93 -3.10 21.63
C TRP A 12 -8.09 -2.56 22.45
N VAL A 13 -7.96 -2.47 23.79
CA VAL A 13 -8.99 -1.90 24.67
C VAL A 13 -9.29 -0.45 24.30
N LEU A 14 -8.27 0.39 24.17
CA LEU A 14 -8.43 1.80 23.81
C LEU A 14 -9.13 1.96 22.45
N ALA A 15 -8.73 1.15 21.45
CA ALA A 15 -9.34 1.20 20.12
C ALA A 15 -10.83 0.79 20.18
N HIS A 16 -11.21 -0.20 21.00
CA HIS A 16 -12.61 -0.63 21.14
C HIS A 16 -13.47 0.34 21.97
N ILE A 17 -12.85 1.13 22.86
CA ILE A 17 -13.52 2.24 23.56
C ILE A 17 -13.81 3.38 22.56
N VAL A 18 -12.82 3.71 21.72
CA VAL A 18 -12.93 4.86 20.80
C VAL A 18 -13.70 4.49 19.53
N PHE A 19 -13.54 3.27 19.03
CA PHE A 19 -14.14 2.85 17.76
C PHE A 19 -15.01 1.60 17.95
N ARG A 20 -16.14 1.56 17.23
CA ARG A 20 -16.99 0.36 17.19
C ARG A 20 -16.45 -0.58 16.10
N ILE A 21 -15.45 -1.38 16.47
CA ILE A 21 -14.74 -2.26 15.52
C ILE A 21 -15.53 -3.55 15.31
N GLN A 22 -15.83 -3.87 14.05
CA GLN A 22 -16.41 -5.11 13.58
C GLN A 22 -15.41 -5.82 12.65
N VAL A 23 -15.13 -7.10 12.93
CA VAL A 23 -14.23 -7.93 12.12
C VAL A 23 -15.05 -8.98 11.38
N ILE A 24 -14.88 -9.06 10.06
CA ILE A 24 -15.59 -9.98 9.16
C ILE A 24 -14.54 -10.82 8.41
N GLY A 25 -14.86 -12.09 8.12
CA GLY A 25 -13.95 -12.99 7.36
C GLY A 25 -12.73 -13.44 8.17
N ARG A 26 -12.82 -13.53 9.50
CA ARG A 26 -11.71 -13.95 10.37
C ARG A 26 -11.24 -15.38 10.08
N GLU A 27 -12.09 -16.22 9.52
CA GLU A 27 -11.78 -17.56 9.02
C GLU A 27 -10.73 -17.53 7.91
N ASN A 28 -10.80 -16.56 7.00
CA ASN A 28 -9.81 -16.38 5.92
C ASN A 28 -8.42 -16.06 6.47
N LEU A 29 -8.34 -15.25 7.54
CA LEU A 29 -7.09 -15.00 8.24
C LEU A 29 -6.54 -16.28 8.88
N LYS A 30 -7.37 -17.10 9.50
CA LYS A 30 -6.94 -18.38 10.09
C LYS A 30 -6.38 -19.31 9.02
N ALA A 31 -7.01 -19.38 7.84
CA ALA A 31 -6.61 -20.26 6.75
C ALA A 31 -5.18 -19.99 6.24
N VAL A 32 -4.68 -18.74 6.32
CA VAL A 32 -3.32 -18.39 5.87
C VAL A 32 -2.26 -18.46 6.98
N ARG A 33 -2.68 -18.45 8.25
CA ARG A 33 -1.76 -18.35 9.42
C ARG A 33 -1.07 -19.64 9.82
N ASP A 34 -1.54 -20.81 9.38
CA ASP A 34 -1.09 -22.12 9.86
C ASP A 34 0.34 -22.48 9.42
N GLY A 35 1.30 -21.64 9.81
CA GLY A 35 2.74 -21.85 9.56
C GLY A 35 3.21 -21.49 8.16
N ARG A 36 2.29 -21.00 7.29
CA ARG A 36 2.62 -20.57 5.93
C ARG A 36 3.07 -19.12 5.87
N ALA A 37 3.81 -18.77 4.84
CA ALA A 37 4.10 -17.39 4.50
C ALA A 37 2.82 -16.68 4.02
N TYR A 38 2.55 -15.48 4.53
CA TYR A 38 1.40 -14.69 4.07
C TYR A 38 1.67 -13.19 4.07
N VAL A 39 1.08 -12.51 3.10
CA VAL A 39 1.12 -11.05 2.96
C VAL A 39 -0.29 -10.50 3.10
N ILE A 40 -0.48 -9.54 3.99
CA ILE A 40 -1.73 -8.81 4.16
C ILE A 40 -1.66 -7.56 3.29
N ALA A 41 -2.63 -7.40 2.40
CA ALA A 41 -2.72 -6.31 1.43
C ALA A 41 -3.97 -5.43 1.66
N PRO A 42 -3.93 -4.51 2.63
CA PRO A 42 -5.07 -3.64 2.95
C PRO A 42 -5.12 -2.39 2.07
N ASN A 43 -6.33 -1.78 1.94
CA ASN A 43 -6.44 -0.39 1.51
C ASN A 43 -5.93 0.57 2.60
N HIS A 44 -5.60 1.82 2.21
CA HIS A 44 -5.00 2.79 3.13
C HIS A 44 -5.70 4.15 3.09
N ILE A 45 -6.38 4.51 4.18
CA ILE A 45 -7.17 5.74 4.32
C ILE A 45 -6.61 6.62 5.46
N ALA A 46 -6.33 6.03 6.62
CA ALA A 46 -5.94 6.74 7.83
C ALA A 46 -4.58 6.28 8.38
N ASN A 47 -3.93 7.12 9.19
CA ASN A 47 -2.69 6.77 9.88
C ASN A 47 -2.86 5.59 10.84
N LEU A 48 -4.06 5.39 11.36
CA LEU A 48 -4.36 4.33 12.32
C LEU A 48 -4.71 2.99 11.65
N ASP A 49 -4.89 2.92 10.32
CA ASP A 49 -5.22 1.65 9.63
C ASP A 49 -4.30 0.50 10.03
N PRO A 50 -2.94 0.65 10.01
CA PRO A 50 -2.06 -0.45 10.35
C PRO A 50 -2.24 -0.91 11.79
N VAL A 51 -2.53 0.01 12.71
CA VAL A 51 -2.77 -0.30 14.13
C VAL A 51 -4.10 -1.03 14.29
N LEU A 52 -5.18 -0.49 13.69
CA LEU A 52 -6.52 -1.08 13.76
C LEU A 52 -6.56 -2.49 13.16
N ILE A 53 -5.84 -2.73 12.06
CA ILE A 53 -5.73 -4.06 11.46
C ILE A 53 -4.87 -4.98 12.35
N ALA A 54 -3.70 -4.53 12.82
CA ALA A 54 -2.79 -5.33 13.62
C ALA A 54 -3.42 -5.85 14.92
N ILE A 55 -4.21 -5.02 15.62
CA ILE A 55 -4.89 -5.43 16.85
C ILE A 55 -5.99 -6.48 16.63
N THR A 56 -6.49 -6.64 15.39
CA THR A 56 -7.48 -7.67 15.07
C THR A 56 -6.85 -9.02 14.72
N ILE A 57 -5.57 -9.01 14.35
CA ILE A 57 -4.86 -10.20 13.89
C ILE A 57 -4.39 -11.06 15.07
N PHE A 58 -3.84 -10.46 16.11
CA PHE A 58 -3.35 -11.12 17.33
C PHE A 58 -2.48 -12.34 17.02
N ASP A 59 -1.34 -12.14 16.34
CA ASP A 59 -0.42 -13.22 15.98
C ASP A 59 0.69 -13.40 17.02
N TRP A 60 1.07 -14.65 17.31
CA TRP A 60 2.22 -14.99 18.15
C TRP A 60 3.53 -14.47 17.59
N LYS A 61 3.68 -14.45 16.27
CA LYS A 61 4.78 -13.76 15.59
C LYS A 61 4.35 -12.32 15.34
N ARG A 62 5.19 -11.40 15.78
CA ARG A 62 4.93 -9.96 15.55
C ARG A 62 4.86 -9.66 14.07
N LEU A 63 3.70 -9.20 13.62
CA LEU A 63 3.45 -8.78 12.25
C LEU A 63 4.49 -7.74 11.81
N ARG A 64 5.03 -7.87 10.60
CA ARG A 64 5.89 -6.85 10.00
C ARG A 64 5.05 -5.89 9.16
N ILE A 65 5.22 -4.60 9.41
CA ILE A 65 4.45 -3.55 8.75
C ILE A 65 5.44 -2.64 8.04
N LEU A 66 5.39 -2.59 6.70
CA LEU A 66 6.26 -1.69 5.96
C LEU A 66 5.77 -0.25 6.09
N ALA A 67 6.60 0.61 6.66
CA ALA A 67 6.29 2.00 6.93
C ALA A 67 7.37 2.94 6.37
N LYS A 68 6.94 4.15 6.00
CA LYS A 68 7.82 5.17 5.42
C LYS A 68 8.86 5.64 6.45
N GLU A 69 10.11 5.80 6.03
CA GLU A 69 11.23 6.20 6.90
C GLU A 69 10.94 7.47 7.71
N GLU A 70 10.29 8.46 7.11
CA GLU A 70 10.02 9.73 7.78
C GLU A 70 9.15 9.59 9.04
N LEU A 71 8.37 8.51 9.15
CA LEU A 71 7.58 8.23 10.36
C LEU A 71 8.46 7.88 11.56
N PHE A 72 9.69 7.47 11.32
CA PHE A 72 10.65 7.11 12.36
C PHE A 72 11.54 8.28 12.81
N LYS A 73 11.46 9.45 12.17
CA LYS A 73 12.24 10.65 12.52
C LYS A 73 11.86 11.20 13.91
N ASN A 74 10.58 11.09 14.28
CA ASN A 74 10.16 11.39 15.63
C ASN A 74 10.57 10.21 16.55
N PRO A 75 11.39 10.42 17.59
CA PRO A 75 11.94 9.33 18.40
C PRO A 75 10.85 8.54 19.15
N LEU A 76 9.82 9.21 19.67
CA LEU A 76 8.73 8.55 20.39
C LEU A 76 7.83 7.75 19.46
N ALA A 77 7.42 8.36 18.34
CA ALA A 77 6.62 7.67 17.32
C ALA A 77 7.41 6.52 16.69
N GLY A 78 8.68 6.73 16.34
CA GLY A 78 9.54 5.70 15.80
C GLY A 78 9.78 4.53 16.75
N TRP A 79 9.94 4.82 18.03
CA TRP A 79 10.02 3.78 19.06
C TRP A 79 8.71 2.95 19.13
N PHE A 80 7.56 3.61 19.23
CA PHE A 80 6.26 2.94 19.24
C PHE A 80 6.04 2.08 17.98
N LEU A 81 6.31 2.63 16.80
CA LEU A 81 6.18 1.91 15.53
C LEU A 81 7.06 0.66 15.49
N ARG A 82 8.33 0.75 15.94
CA ARG A 82 9.21 -0.42 16.04
C ARG A 82 8.68 -1.46 17.02
N CYS A 83 8.12 -1.04 18.14
CA CYS A 83 7.48 -1.93 19.11
C CYS A 83 6.31 -2.68 18.47
N MET A 84 5.52 -2.01 17.63
CA MET A 84 4.39 -2.60 16.88
C MET A 84 4.80 -3.43 15.66
N GLY A 85 6.11 -3.60 15.40
CA GLY A 85 6.60 -4.41 14.29
C GLY A 85 6.80 -3.66 12.99
N ALA A 86 6.68 -2.33 12.99
CA ALA A 86 6.94 -1.55 11.80
C ALA A 86 8.42 -1.59 11.42
N VAL A 87 8.68 -1.72 10.12
CA VAL A 87 10.00 -1.71 9.51
C VAL A 87 10.08 -0.53 8.56
N SER A 88 11.11 0.29 8.75
CA SER A 88 11.39 1.44 7.90
C SER A 88 11.79 1.00 6.51
N ILE A 89 11.21 1.63 5.49
CA ILE A 89 11.61 1.42 4.09
C ILE A 89 11.75 2.78 3.39
N GLU A 90 12.86 2.96 2.70
CA GLU A 90 13.10 4.10 1.84
C GLU A 90 12.46 3.85 0.47
N ARG A 91 11.30 4.49 0.22
CA ARG A 91 10.53 4.27 -1.01
C ARG A 91 11.22 4.95 -2.19
N GLY A 92 11.33 4.20 -3.30
CA GLY A 92 11.85 4.73 -4.56
C GLY A 92 13.37 4.64 -4.74
N LYS A 93 14.12 4.27 -3.72
CA LYS A 93 15.58 4.11 -3.79
C LYS A 93 16.06 2.64 -3.82
N GLY A 94 15.10 1.69 -3.98
CA GLY A 94 15.46 0.27 -4.12
C GLY A 94 16.16 -0.30 -2.90
N ASP A 95 15.59 -0.10 -1.71
CA ASP A 95 16.08 -0.68 -0.45
C ASP A 95 15.98 -2.22 -0.49
N THR A 96 16.86 -2.82 -1.28
CA THR A 96 16.90 -4.27 -1.53
C THR A 96 17.19 -5.04 -0.26
N VAL A 97 18.03 -4.51 0.62
CA VAL A 97 18.42 -5.15 1.88
C VAL A 97 17.21 -5.31 2.81
N THR A 98 16.43 -4.25 2.99
CA THR A 98 15.20 -4.32 3.80
C THR A 98 14.18 -5.25 3.15
N LEU A 99 14.01 -5.20 1.83
CA LEU A 99 13.08 -6.07 1.12
C LEU A 99 13.46 -7.55 1.23
N GLU A 100 14.73 -7.90 1.08
CA GLU A 100 15.25 -9.27 1.27
C GLU A 100 15.02 -9.75 2.69
N LYS A 101 15.34 -8.94 3.69
CA LYS A 101 15.10 -9.26 5.10
C LYS A 101 13.63 -9.57 5.36
N ILE A 102 12.72 -8.70 4.91
CA ILE A 102 11.27 -8.89 5.10
C ILE A 102 10.77 -10.14 4.35
N THR A 103 11.27 -10.35 3.14
CA THR A 103 10.94 -11.56 2.35
C THR A 103 11.37 -12.83 3.08
N ASN A 104 12.57 -12.85 3.67
CA ASN A 104 13.07 -13.99 4.43
C ASN A 104 12.28 -14.21 5.74
N GLU A 105 11.91 -13.14 6.45
CA GLU A 105 11.04 -13.24 7.62
C GLU A 105 9.66 -13.77 7.23
N CYS A 106 9.12 -13.37 6.08
CA CYS A 106 7.87 -13.87 5.53
C CYS A 106 7.95 -15.38 5.22
N LYS A 107 8.99 -15.82 4.52
CA LYS A 107 9.26 -17.27 4.26
C LYS A 107 9.25 -18.10 5.54
N ASN A 108 9.74 -17.55 6.63
CA ASN A 108 9.77 -18.19 7.95
C ASN A 108 8.44 -18.09 8.70
N GLY A 109 7.35 -17.77 8.01
CA GLY A 109 5.98 -17.73 8.54
C GLY A 109 5.68 -16.49 9.39
N THR A 110 6.44 -15.39 9.23
CA THR A 110 6.06 -14.10 9.81
C THR A 110 5.11 -13.39 8.86
N GLY A 111 3.93 -13.00 9.34
CA GLY A 111 2.98 -12.21 8.53
C GLY A 111 3.56 -10.84 8.17
N VAL A 112 3.35 -10.40 6.94
CA VAL A 112 3.81 -9.10 6.45
C VAL A 112 2.63 -8.27 5.96
N MET A 113 2.44 -7.07 6.52
CA MET A 113 1.41 -6.12 6.08
C MET A 113 2.04 -5.08 5.16
N ILE A 114 1.50 -4.96 3.97
CA ILE A 114 1.95 -4.01 2.95
C ILE A 114 0.74 -3.31 2.38
N PHE A 115 0.67 -1.99 2.51
CA PHE A 115 -0.36 -1.19 1.85
C PHE A 115 -0.02 -1.05 0.37
N PRO A 116 -0.74 -1.72 -0.55
CA PRO A 116 -0.35 -1.79 -1.95
C PRO A 116 -0.47 -0.45 -2.68
N GLU A 117 -1.27 0.47 -2.15
CA GLU A 117 -1.37 1.84 -2.66
C GLU A 117 -0.09 2.66 -2.43
N GLY A 118 0.68 2.31 -1.41
CA GLY A 118 1.92 2.99 -1.04
C GLY A 118 1.74 4.39 -0.44
N THR A 119 0.55 4.95 -0.48
CA THR A 119 0.16 6.23 0.15
C THR A 119 -1.29 6.15 0.60
N ARG A 120 -1.68 7.00 1.56
CA ARG A 120 -3.08 7.11 1.97
C ARG A 120 -3.89 7.83 0.90
N THR A 121 -5.13 7.38 0.67
CA THR A 121 -6.09 8.11 -0.15
C THR A 121 -6.80 9.17 0.68
N LYS A 122 -7.05 10.33 0.07
CA LYS A 122 -7.78 11.43 0.72
C LYS A 122 -9.28 11.36 0.48
N THR A 123 -9.72 10.54 -0.45
CA THR A 123 -11.11 10.48 -0.94
C THR A 123 -11.91 9.29 -0.39
N GLY A 124 -11.29 8.43 0.43
CA GLY A 124 -11.89 7.15 0.84
C GLY A 124 -11.97 6.09 -0.29
N LYS A 125 -11.74 6.49 -1.55
CA LYS A 125 -11.71 5.57 -2.70
C LYS A 125 -10.36 4.87 -2.76
N LEU A 126 -10.33 3.67 -3.36
CA LEU A 126 -9.10 2.90 -3.55
C LEU A 126 -8.16 3.62 -4.52
N GLY A 127 -6.90 3.78 -4.12
CA GLY A 127 -5.86 4.36 -4.96
C GLY A 127 -5.23 3.36 -5.93
N MET A 128 -4.18 3.81 -6.63
CA MET A 128 -3.44 2.98 -7.57
C MET A 128 -2.67 1.87 -6.85
N ILE A 129 -2.89 0.62 -7.24
CA ILE A 129 -2.17 -0.55 -6.72
C ILE A 129 -0.76 -0.62 -7.33
N LYS A 130 0.26 -0.63 -6.47
CA LYS A 130 1.69 -0.77 -6.83
C LYS A 130 2.13 -2.23 -6.79
N SER A 131 3.27 -2.54 -7.43
CA SER A 131 3.76 -3.91 -7.55
C SER A 131 4.50 -4.46 -6.33
N GLY A 132 4.93 -3.61 -5.39
CA GLY A 132 5.81 -4.02 -4.28
C GLY A 132 5.28 -5.18 -3.44
N ALA A 133 3.98 -5.19 -3.11
CA ALA A 133 3.37 -6.26 -2.34
C ALA A 133 3.43 -7.62 -3.08
N PHE A 134 3.22 -7.61 -4.40
CA PHE A 134 3.28 -8.82 -5.23
C PHE A 134 4.69 -9.36 -5.37
N VAL A 135 5.68 -8.48 -5.49
CA VAL A 135 7.10 -8.90 -5.55
C VAL A 135 7.51 -9.60 -4.28
N ILE A 136 7.14 -9.09 -3.11
CA ILE A 136 7.44 -9.73 -1.82
C ILE A 136 6.67 -11.05 -1.69
N ALA A 137 5.37 -11.08 -2.00
CA ALA A 137 4.56 -12.29 -1.92
C ALA A 137 5.09 -13.39 -2.84
N ALA A 138 5.40 -13.07 -4.10
CA ALA A 138 5.97 -14.00 -5.05
C ALA A 138 7.33 -14.54 -4.59
N ALA A 139 8.24 -13.65 -4.15
CA ALA A 139 9.57 -14.04 -3.68
C ALA A 139 9.54 -14.86 -2.38
N ALA A 140 8.54 -14.64 -1.53
CA ALA A 140 8.36 -15.41 -0.30
C ALA A 140 7.58 -16.71 -0.51
N GLY A 141 6.95 -16.92 -1.67
CA GLY A 141 5.99 -18.03 -1.84
C GLY A 141 4.78 -17.86 -0.92
N ALA A 142 4.37 -16.63 -0.69
CA ALA A 142 3.35 -16.26 0.28
C ALA A 142 1.97 -16.09 -0.35
N ASP A 143 0.94 -16.58 0.32
CA ASP A 143 -0.43 -16.24 -0.01
C ASP A 143 -0.68 -14.76 0.28
N MET A 144 -1.52 -14.08 -0.54
CA MET A 144 -1.89 -12.69 -0.31
C MET A 144 -3.32 -12.60 0.18
N LEU A 145 -3.50 -11.99 1.37
CA LEU A 145 -4.79 -11.79 1.99
C LEU A 145 -5.27 -10.36 1.75
N PRO A 146 -6.27 -10.14 0.88
CA PRO A 146 -6.92 -8.84 0.72
C PRO A 146 -7.62 -8.45 2.02
N VAL A 147 -7.44 -7.20 2.45
CA VAL A 147 -8.14 -6.68 3.64
C VAL A 147 -8.76 -5.33 3.31
N ARG A 148 -10.05 -5.18 3.58
CA ARG A 148 -10.73 -3.90 3.41
C ARG A 148 -11.05 -3.29 4.76
N ILE A 149 -10.49 -2.09 5.04
CA ILE A 149 -10.92 -1.26 6.16
C ILE A 149 -11.95 -0.25 5.66
N ILE A 150 -13.08 -0.17 6.36
CA ILE A 150 -14.23 0.66 5.98
C ILE A 150 -14.63 1.49 7.20
N TYR A 151 -14.73 2.79 7.03
CA TYR A 151 -15.18 3.71 8.06
C TYR A 151 -16.63 4.09 7.82
N GLY A 152 -17.51 3.92 8.81
CA GLY A 152 -18.95 4.21 8.74
C GLY A 152 -19.24 5.71 8.87
N THR A 153 -18.67 6.50 7.99
CA THR A 153 -18.80 7.94 7.89
C THR A 153 -19.17 8.33 6.44
N LYS A 154 -19.84 9.46 6.25
CA LYS A 154 -20.26 9.92 4.90
C LYS A 154 -19.06 10.11 3.96
N ASP A 155 -17.97 10.67 4.45
CA ASP A 155 -16.75 10.92 3.66
C ASP A 155 -15.81 9.70 3.56
N GLY A 156 -16.18 8.54 4.13
CA GLY A 156 -15.37 7.32 4.15
C GLY A 156 -14.05 7.44 4.91
N ARG A 157 -13.88 8.47 5.78
CA ARG A 157 -12.65 8.73 6.54
C ARG A 157 -12.81 8.34 8.01
N LEU A 158 -11.68 8.18 8.67
CA LEU A 158 -11.65 7.93 10.11
C LEU A 158 -12.02 9.19 10.88
N HIS A 159 -13.08 9.11 11.68
CA HIS A 159 -13.49 10.09 12.67
C HIS A 159 -13.58 9.43 14.05
N LEU A 160 -13.47 10.23 15.10
CA LEU A 160 -13.64 9.73 16.47
C LEU A 160 -15.03 9.10 16.65
N PHE A 161 -15.09 7.98 17.34
CA PHE A 161 -16.30 7.23 17.66
C PHE A 161 -17.06 6.66 16.44
N CYS A 162 -16.45 6.67 15.24
CA CYS A 162 -17.07 6.04 14.07
C CYS A 162 -17.09 4.52 14.19
N LYS A 163 -18.00 3.90 13.42
CA LYS A 163 -17.98 2.46 13.19
C LYS A 163 -16.84 2.12 12.25
N VAL A 164 -16.16 1.02 12.50
CA VAL A 164 -15.05 0.52 11.66
C VAL A 164 -15.34 -0.94 11.33
N ARG A 165 -15.31 -1.29 10.06
CA ARG A 165 -15.30 -2.68 9.60
C ARG A 165 -13.92 -3.02 9.08
N ILE A 166 -13.39 -4.16 9.51
CA ILE A 166 -12.17 -4.75 9.00
C ILE A 166 -12.56 -6.09 8.40
N VAL A 167 -12.51 -6.17 7.08
CA VAL A 167 -13.01 -7.32 6.30
C VAL A 167 -11.81 -8.04 5.70
N PHE A 168 -11.63 -9.30 6.09
CA PHE A 168 -10.63 -10.20 5.50
C PHE A 168 -11.27 -10.95 4.33
N GLY A 169 -10.78 -10.70 3.11
CA GLY A 169 -11.20 -11.40 1.89
C GLY A 169 -10.62 -12.80 1.78
N GLU A 170 -10.97 -13.51 0.71
CA GLU A 170 -10.34 -14.78 0.39
C GLU A 170 -8.88 -14.59 -0.02
N ALA A 171 -8.03 -15.51 0.39
CA ALA A 171 -6.61 -15.44 0.07
C ALA A 171 -6.37 -15.70 -1.42
N ILE A 172 -5.53 -14.88 -2.03
CA ILE A 172 -4.98 -15.12 -3.37
C ILE A 172 -3.79 -16.08 -3.17
N PRO A 173 -3.85 -17.32 -3.71
CA PRO A 173 -2.81 -18.30 -3.51
C PRO A 173 -1.45 -17.85 -4.05
N ALA A 174 -0.37 -18.25 -3.39
CA ALA A 174 1.00 -17.98 -3.83
C ALA A 174 1.27 -18.43 -5.27
N ALA A 175 0.66 -19.53 -5.70
CA ALA A 175 0.78 -20.04 -7.06
C ALA A 175 0.28 -19.06 -8.14
N ASP A 176 -0.73 -18.25 -7.80
CA ASP A 176 -1.32 -17.24 -8.69
C ASP A 176 -0.50 -15.93 -8.72
N LEU A 177 0.42 -15.78 -7.78
CA LEU A 177 1.29 -14.60 -7.63
C LEU A 177 2.68 -14.80 -8.25
N GLN A 178 2.99 -16.01 -8.74
CA GLN A 178 4.26 -16.30 -9.41
C GLN A 178 4.29 -15.67 -10.81
N ILE A 179 5.42 -15.02 -11.13
CA ILE A 179 5.70 -14.54 -12.48
C ILE A 179 6.28 -15.73 -13.25
N LYS A 180 5.44 -16.37 -14.07
CA LYS A 180 5.81 -17.59 -14.81
C LYS A 180 6.71 -17.30 -16.01
N ASP A 181 6.50 -16.13 -16.62
CA ASP A 181 7.24 -15.72 -17.82
C ASP A 181 7.79 -14.29 -17.63
N GLN A 182 9.12 -14.18 -17.66
CA GLN A 182 9.80 -12.89 -17.50
C GLN A 182 9.55 -11.96 -18.71
N SER A 183 9.26 -12.52 -19.91
CA SER A 183 8.93 -11.74 -21.10
C SER A 183 7.56 -11.04 -20.96
N HIS A 184 6.64 -11.64 -20.18
CA HIS A 184 5.29 -11.13 -19.92
C HIS A 184 5.10 -10.54 -18.50
N LYS A 185 6.20 -10.31 -17.77
CA LYS A 185 6.20 -9.80 -16.38
C LYS A 185 5.27 -8.62 -16.16
N ILE A 186 5.26 -7.64 -17.07
CA ILE A 186 4.42 -6.44 -16.95
C ILE A 186 2.93 -6.80 -17.03
N ALA A 187 2.56 -7.67 -17.96
CA ALA A 187 1.18 -8.11 -18.13
C ALA A 187 0.71 -8.94 -16.93
N GLU A 188 1.54 -9.85 -16.42
CA GLU A 188 1.22 -10.65 -15.21
C GLU A 188 1.05 -9.76 -13.98
N LEU A 189 1.95 -8.81 -13.74
CA LEU A 189 1.82 -7.85 -12.65
C LEU A 189 0.55 -6.99 -12.78
N ARG A 190 0.17 -6.60 -14.01
CA ARG A 190 -1.07 -5.86 -14.25
C ARG A 190 -2.29 -6.70 -13.90
N ARG A 191 -2.32 -7.97 -14.29
CA ARG A 191 -3.38 -8.93 -13.95
C ARG A 191 -3.54 -9.07 -12.43
N MET A 192 -2.42 -9.30 -11.72
CA MET A 192 -2.42 -9.42 -10.26
C MET A 192 -2.95 -8.16 -9.56
N LYS A 193 -2.52 -6.98 -10.01
CA LYS A 193 -2.99 -5.70 -9.49
C LYS A 193 -4.48 -5.50 -9.68
N ASN A 194 -4.99 -5.81 -10.89
CA ASN A 194 -6.42 -5.71 -11.18
C ASN A 194 -7.22 -6.67 -10.30
N ARG A 195 -6.77 -7.93 -10.17
CA ARG A 195 -7.43 -8.91 -9.29
C ARG A 195 -7.52 -8.41 -7.84
N LEU A 196 -6.41 -7.92 -7.26
CA LEU A 196 -6.43 -7.39 -5.90
C LEU A 196 -7.36 -6.17 -5.79
N LYS A 197 -7.37 -5.29 -6.81
CA LYS A 197 -8.25 -4.14 -6.86
C LYS A 197 -9.71 -4.58 -6.85
N ASP A 198 -10.08 -5.50 -7.72
CA ASP A 198 -11.45 -6.01 -7.86
C ASP A 198 -11.90 -6.70 -6.55
N GLU A 199 -11.04 -7.47 -5.91
CA GLU A 199 -11.32 -8.08 -4.59
C GLU A 199 -11.56 -7.01 -3.52
N LEU A 200 -10.70 -5.99 -3.41
CA LEU A 200 -10.87 -4.91 -2.44
C LEU A 200 -12.15 -4.09 -2.69
N GLU A 201 -12.54 -3.87 -3.95
CA GLU A 201 -13.78 -3.19 -4.33
C GLU A 201 -15.01 -4.07 -4.03
N ALA A 202 -14.93 -5.37 -4.30
CA ALA A 202 -16.00 -6.33 -3.96
C ALA A 202 -16.23 -6.40 -2.44
N LEU A 203 -15.16 -6.44 -1.64
CA LEU A 203 -15.24 -6.40 -0.17
C LEU A 203 -15.91 -5.11 0.32
N LEU A 204 -15.62 -3.96 -0.30
CA LEU A 204 -16.29 -2.71 0.02
C LEU A 204 -17.78 -2.79 -0.30
N LYS A 205 -18.13 -3.21 -1.53
CA LYS A 205 -19.52 -3.29 -1.99
C LYS A 205 -20.37 -4.21 -1.12
N ALA A 206 -19.82 -5.36 -0.72
CA ALA A 206 -20.52 -6.32 0.12
C ALA A 206 -20.68 -5.89 1.60
N ASN A 207 -19.81 -4.98 2.07
CA ASN A 207 -19.72 -4.63 3.49
C ASN A 207 -19.79 -3.12 3.76
N ALA A 208 -20.23 -2.32 2.80
CA ALA A 208 -20.42 -0.87 2.99
C ALA A 208 -21.44 -0.61 4.10
N PHE A 209 -21.31 0.52 4.78
CA PHE A 209 -22.36 1.01 5.67
C PHE A 209 -23.47 1.68 4.83
N ASP A 210 -24.72 1.64 5.31
CA ASP A 210 -25.87 2.21 4.61
C ASP A 210 -25.66 3.67 4.20
N VAL A 211 -24.91 4.42 5.01
CA VAL A 211 -24.53 5.81 4.74
C VAL A 211 -23.68 5.97 3.46
N GLN A 212 -22.93 4.93 3.07
CA GLN A 212 -22.06 4.92 1.88
C GLN A 212 -22.77 4.29 0.68
N ALA A 213 -23.70 3.36 0.92
CA ALA A 213 -24.48 2.72 -0.12
C ALA A 213 -25.39 3.73 -0.86
N ALA A 214 -25.89 4.75 -0.16
CA ALA A 214 -26.71 5.80 -0.73
C ALA A 214 -25.95 6.67 -1.75
N GLU A 215 -24.67 6.97 -1.52
CA GLU A 215 -23.84 7.78 -2.44
C GLU A 215 -23.41 7.03 -3.70
N THR A 216 -23.27 5.70 -3.62
CA THR A 216 -22.92 4.89 -4.81
C THR A 216 -24.08 4.77 -5.81
N VAL A 217 -25.32 4.88 -5.35
CA VAL A 217 -26.50 4.86 -6.22
C VAL A 217 -26.68 6.20 -6.95
N GLU A 218 -26.32 7.33 -6.32
CA GLU A 218 -26.39 8.66 -6.96
C GLU A 218 -25.22 8.91 -7.96
N ALA A 219 -24.11 8.18 -7.86
CA ALA A 219 -22.96 8.33 -8.74
C ALA A 219 -23.06 7.55 -10.06
N ASP A 220 -24.01 6.60 -10.17
CA ASP A 220 -24.24 5.81 -11.39
C ASP A 220 -25.27 6.43 -12.35
N ASP A 221 -25.86 7.59 -12.00
CA ASP A 221 -26.72 8.34 -12.90
C ASP A 221 -25.83 9.22 -13.83
N PRO A 222 -25.83 9.00 -15.16
CA PRO A 222 -24.96 9.75 -16.05
C PRO A 222 -25.42 11.21 -16.12
N ALA A 223 -24.63 12.10 -15.51
CA ALA A 223 -24.86 13.54 -15.64
C ALA A 223 -24.99 13.94 -17.11
N PRO A 224 -25.98 14.79 -17.49
CA PRO A 224 -26.16 15.23 -18.86
C PRO A 224 -24.90 15.97 -19.34
N LYS A 225 -24.35 15.52 -20.48
CA LYS A 225 -23.21 16.15 -21.15
C LYS A 225 -23.52 17.62 -21.42
N ALA A 226 -22.96 18.51 -20.60
CA ALA A 226 -22.92 19.94 -20.88
C ALA A 226 -22.06 20.17 -22.12
N ALA A 227 -22.65 20.81 -23.13
CA ALA A 227 -22.04 21.13 -24.40
C ALA A 227 -20.73 21.93 -24.21
N GLU A 228 -19.66 21.36 -24.68
CA GLU A 228 -18.32 21.97 -24.74
C GLU A 228 -18.36 23.12 -25.77
N LYS A 229 -18.35 24.36 -25.26
CA LYS A 229 -18.13 25.55 -26.10
C LYS A 229 -16.65 25.56 -26.53
N ALA A 230 -16.42 25.29 -27.81
CA ALA A 230 -15.14 25.45 -28.47
C ALA A 230 -14.64 26.91 -28.33
N LYS A 231 -13.43 27.08 -27.79
CA LYS A 231 -12.63 28.30 -27.90
C LYS A 231 -11.84 28.28 -29.21
N PRO A 232 -11.74 29.41 -29.94
CA PRO A 232 -11.00 29.45 -31.19
C PRO A 232 -9.48 29.36 -30.98
N ALA A 233 -8.83 28.71 -31.92
CA ALA A 233 -7.39 28.51 -31.98
C ALA A 233 -6.63 29.83 -32.04
N GLY A 234 -5.69 30.03 -31.12
CA GLY A 234 -4.69 31.09 -31.19
C GLY A 234 -3.53 30.70 -32.12
N GLU A 235 -3.04 31.67 -32.86
CA GLU A 235 -2.00 31.61 -33.87
C GLU A 235 -0.66 31.03 -33.38
N PRO A 236 0.13 30.40 -34.28
CA PRO A 236 1.42 29.86 -33.90
C PRO A 236 2.51 30.92 -33.78
N LYS A 237 3.23 30.88 -32.65
CA LYS A 237 4.42 31.70 -32.40
C LYS A 237 5.61 31.21 -33.25
N PRO A 238 6.44 32.09 -33.83
CA PRO A 238 7.54 31.68 -34.69
C PRO A 238 8.68 31.01 -33.93
N ALA A 239 9.31 30.05 -34.63
CA ALA A 239 10.42 29.23 -34.14
C ALA A 239 11.67 30.09 -33.81
N ALA A 240 12.24 29.84 -32.63
CA ALA A 240 13.54 30.35 -32.24
C ALA A 240 14.65 29.57 -32.95
N GLN A 241 15.63 30.29 -33.48
CA GLN A 241 16.83 29.80 -34.15
C GLN A 241 17.76 29.05 -33.16
N PRO A 242 18.52 28.04 -33.58
CA PRO A 242 19.43 27.32 -32.73
C PRO A 242 20.69 28.13 -32.41
N ALA A 243 21.04 28.18 -31.13
CA ALA A 243 22.26 28.81 -30.64
C ALA A 243 23.50 28.00 -31.03
N GLU A 244 24.48 28.71 -31.54
CA GLU A 244 25.80 28.28 -31.98
C GLU A 244 26.63 27.69 -30.82
N LYS A 245 27.30 26.56 -31.04
CA LYS A 245 28.22 25.92 -30.09
C LYS A 245 29.52 26.73 -30.01
N PRO A 246 30.07 27.02 -28.83
CA PRO A 246 31.41 27.55 -28.70
C PRO A 246 32.46 26.46 -28.96
N ALA A 247 33.48 26.85 -29.73
CA ALA A 247 34.61 26.04 -30.14
C ALA A 247 35.54 25.65 -28.97
N LEU A 248 36.04 24.42 -29.03
CA LEU A 248 37.09 23.89 -28.16
C LEU A 248 38.43 24.60 -28.40
N PRO A 249 39.23 24.95 -27.37
CA PRO A 249 40.57 25.45 -27.53
C PRO A 249 41.57 24.31 -27.89
N LYS A 250 42.39 24.57 -28.87
CA LYS A 250 43.50 23.72 -29.36
C LYS A 250 44.56 23.51 -28.29
N ALA A 251 44.99 22.27 -28.17
CA ALA A 251 46.17 21.90 -27.41
C ALA A 251 47.44 22.57 -27.98
N ALA A 252 48.15 23.26 -27.11
CA ALA A 252 49.55 23.70 -27.39
C ALA A 252 50.49 22.60 -26.96
N GLY A 253 51.26 22.12 -27.92
CA GLY A 253 52.43 21.26 -27.65
C GLY A 253 53.54 22.05 -26.99
N GLY A 254 54.32 21.39 -26.20
CA GLY A 254 55.54 21.91 -25.54
C GLY A 254 56.49 20.77 -25.33
N GLU A 255 57.58 20.88 -26.02
CA GLU A 255 58.67 19.94 -26.19
C GLU A 255 59.46 19.62 -24.92
N THR A 256 59.98 18.42 -24.93
CA THR A 256 61.20 17.83 -24.36
C THR A 256 62.33 18.74 -23.91
N GLN A 257 63.00 18.35 -22.84
CA GLN A 257 64.49 18.14 -22.61
C GLN A 257 64.64 17.87 -21.11
N GLY A 258 65.23 16.78 -20.60
CA GLY A 258 66.57 16.25 -20.82
C GLY A 258 67.41 16.57 -19.56
N ALA A 259 67.54 15.60 -18.65
CA ALA A 259 68.71 15.24 -17.90
C ALA A 259 68.42 14.18 -16.85
#